data_638e791f6c8ac832cab81555e9098164
#
_entry.id   638e791f6c8ac832cab81555e9098164
#
_cell.length_a   1.000
_cell.length_b   1.000
_cell.length_c   1.000
_cell.angle_alpha   90.00
_cell.angle_beta   90.00
_cell.angle_gamma   90.00
#
_symmetry.space_group_name_H-M   'P 1'
#
loop_
_entity.id
_entity.type
_entity.pdbx_description
1 polymer ?
#
loop_
_entity_poly.entity_id
_entity_poly.type
_entity_poly.pdbx_seq_one_letter_code
_entity_poly.pdbx_strand_id
1 'polypeptide(L)'
;MIKNVSALKASYGGMMYSHDFQLWYTYLKRRIEKGWRPEELSFLLGRPDHAYLDFEKMYQVRSFLAQESILLDRIYMSSCIEPMEFHRERYEVTEERLVRLHIEEDEVKWNYQMELSWEFAKGDKKPAAPKLQFEEWKSEKDIQIESDAMLHVRQKIDGLLDQEFFVYGAAPWQLFRKVKETGQVHLQIYPRHLKNVLYGFIQQNRLVVRNMEGRFSFYPVHIASEHIKFN
;
A
#
# COMPACT_ATOMS: atom_id res chain seq x y z
N MET A 1 -20.10 22.07 -26.41
CA MET A 1 -19.78 22.68 -25.10
C MET A 1 -19.22 21.57 -24.21
N ILE A 2 -17.90 21.48 -24.10
CA ILE A 2 -17.23 20.56 -23.18
C ILE A 2 -17.37 21.21 -21.81
N LYS A 3 -18.16 20.56 -20.90
CA LYS A 3 -18.19 20.96 -19.49
C LYS A 3 -16.77 20.79 -18.95
N ASN A 4 -16.11 21.90 -18.59
CA ASN A 4 -14.91 21.84 -17.75
C ASN A 4 -15.31 21.13 -16.45
N VAL A 5 -15.00 19.84 -16.36
CA VAL A 5 -15.02 19.12 -15.09
C VAL A 5 -13.91 19.77 -14.29
N SER A 6 -14.26 20.53 -13.26
CA SER A 6 -13.27 21.13 -12.36
C SER A 6 -12.47 20.00 -11.73
N ALA A 7 -11.16 19.98 -11.97
CA ALA A 7 -10.26 19.03 -11.35
C ALA A 7 -10.44 19.07 -9.82
N LEU A 8 -10.60 17.91 -9.20
CA LEU A 8 -10.70 17.80 -7.75
C LEU A 8 -9.32 18.09 -7.15
N LYS A 9 -9.27 19.10 -6.28
CA LYS A 9 -8.00 19.50 -5.64
C LYS A 9 -8.05 19.17 -4.15
N ALA A 10 -7.03 18.49 -3.67
CA ALA A 10 -6.84 18.20 -2.27
C ALA A 10 -5.44 18.66 -1.80
N SER A 11 -5.35 19.11 -0.56
CA SER A 11 -4.08 19.53 0.04
C SER A 11 -3.95 18.93 1.42
N TYR A 12 -2.81 18.32 1.70
CA TYR A 12 -2.47 17.71 2.97
C TYR A 12 -1.15 18.30 3.48
N GLY A 13 -0.91 18.24 4.77
CA GLY A 13 0.34 18.70 5.36
C GLY A 13 0.63 18.00 6.67
N GLY A 14 1.91 17.76 6.92
CA GLY A 14 2.39 17.14 8.15
C GLY A 14 3.77 17.62 8.53
N MET A 15 4.04 17.62 9.85
CA MET A 15 5.41 17.82 10.38
C MET A 15 6.12 16.47 10.37
N MET A 16 7.32 16.42 9.80
CA MET A 16 8.12 15.20 9.67
C MET A 16 9.60 15.48 9.87
N TYR A 17 10.30 14.51 10.44
CA TYR A 17 11.75 14.43 10.31
C TYR A 17 12.14 14.06 8.88
N SER A 18 13.33 14.43 8.44
CA SER A 18 13.79 14.12 7.08
C SER A 18 13.80 12.60 6.80
N HIS A 19 14.15 11.79 7.81
CA HIS A 19 14.13 10.33 7.68
C HIS A 19 12.70 9.79 7.48
N ASP A 20 11.74 10.26 8.28
CA ASP A 20 10.34 9.82 8.17
C ASP A 20 9.76 10.24 6.81
N PHE A 21 10.11 11.44 6.33
CA PHE A 21 9.74 11.91 5.00
C PHE A 21 10.30 11.02 3.89
N GLN A 22 11.58 10.64 3.97
CA GLN A 22 12.21 9.77 2.97
C GLN A 22 11.51 8.41 2.89
N LEU A 23 11.20 7.79 4.03
CA LEU A 23 10.47 6.52 4.07
C LEU A 23 9.05 6.68 3.53
N TRP A 24 8.33 7.72 3.97
CA TRP A 24 6.98 8.02 3.49
C TRP A 24 6.95 8.20 1.97
N TYR A 25 7.86 9.02 1.44
CA TYR A 25 7.97 9.27 0.00
C TYR A 25 8.32 8.00 -0.78
N THR A 26 9.25 7.21 -0.27
CA THR A 26 9.65 5.95 -0.91
C THR A 26 8.49 4.96 -0.99
N TYR A 27 7.71 4.80 0.08
CA TYR A 27 6.56 3.91 0.06
C TYR A 27 5.44 4.42 -0.86
N LEU A 28 5.18 5.72 -0.86
CA LEU A 28 4.23 6.33 -1.80
C LEU A 28 4.63 6.05 -3.26
N LYS A 29 5.88 6.32 -3.62
CA LYS A 29 6.40 6.07 -4.97
C LYS A 29 6.30 4.60 -5.36
N ARG A 30 6.69 3.69 -4.49
CA ARG A 30 6.60 2.24 -4.73
C ARG A 30 5.17 1.77 -4.96
N ARG A 31 4.21 2.30 -4.20
CA ARG A 31 2.80 1.97 -4.44
C ARG A 31 2.37 2.40 -5.84
N ILE A 32 2.72 3.63 -6.23
CA ILE A 32 2.39 4.18 -7.56
C ILE A 32 3.04 3.35 -8.67
N GLU A 33 4.32 3.02 -8.55
CA GLU A 33 5.06 2.18 -9.52
C GLU A 33 4.47 0.78 -9.68
N LYS A 34 3.88 0.22 -8.61
CA LYS A 34 3.16 -1.07 -8.68
C LYS A 34 1.75 -0.94 -9.26
N GLY A 35 1.24 0.28 -9.47
CA GLY A 35 -0.13 0.53 -9.87
C GLY A 35 -1.16 0.08 -8.82
N TRP A 36 -0.76 0.03 -7.54
CA TRP A 36 -1.63 -0.38 -6.44
C TRP A 36 -2.38 0.81 -5.88
N ARG A 37 -3.61 0.59 -5.41
CA ARG A 37 -4.37 1.60 -4.69
C ARG A 37 -4.01 1.60 -3.20
N PRO A 38 -4.21 2.71 -2.46
CA PRO A 38 -3.95 2.75 -1.02
C PRO A 38 -4.69 1.67 -0.23
N GLU A 39 -5.96 1.40 -0.57
CA GLU A 39 -6.75 0.33 0.06
C GLU A 39 -6.23 -1.08 -0.22
N GLU A 40 -5.53 -1.30 -1.32
CA GLU A 40 -4.88 -2.58 -1.62
C GLU A 40 -3.69 -2.83 -0.71
N LEU A 41 -2.92 -1.80 -0.36
CA LEU A 41 -1.86 -1.91 0.63
C LEU A 41 -2.41 -2.06 2.05
N SER A 42 -3.46 -1.32 2.41
CA SER A 42 -4.16 -1.54 3.68
C SER A 42 -4.58 -3.00 3.83
N PHE A 43 -5.15 -3.58 2.76
CA PHE A 43 -5.52 -4.98 2.74
C PHE A 43 -4.31 -5.91 2.95
N LEU A 44 -3.20 -5.72 2.23
CA LEU A 44 -2.00 -6.55 2.40
C LEU A 44 -1.40 -6.45 3.80
N LEU A 45 -1.49 -5.30 4.45
CA LEU A 45 -1.07 -5.08 5.83
C LEU A 45 -2.01 -5.75 6.85
N GLY A 46 -3.17 -6.25 6.43
CA GLY A 46 -4.22 -6.75 7.33
C GLY A 46 -4.89 -5.63 8.13
N ARG A 47 -4.93 -4.42 7.60
CA ARG A 47 -5.49 -3.22 8.23
C ARG A 47 -6.82 -2.81 7.58
N PRO A 48 -7.63 -1.96 8.24
CA PRO A 48 -8.79 -1.32 7.61
C PRO A 48 -8.42 -0.57 6.33
N ASP A 49 -9.31 -0.50 5.36
CA ASP A 49 -9.05 0.03 4.01
C ASP A 49 -8.48 1.48 3.99
N HIS A 50 -8.78 2.30 4.99
CA HIS A 50 -8.28 3.67 5.10
C HIS A 50 -6.87 3.80 5.68
N ALA A 51 -6.32 2.77 6.31
CA ALA A 51 -5.08 2.88 7.11
C ALA A 51 -3.88 3.38 6.32
N TYR A 52 -3.67 2.85 5.12
CA TYR A 52 -2.56 3.30 4.27
C TYR A 52 -2.87 4.65 3.59
N LEU A 53 -4.13 4.94 3.28
CA LEU A 53 -4.56 6.23 2.75
C LEU A 53 -4.31 7.36 3.76
N ASP A 54 -4.58 7.12 5.04
CA ASP A 54 -4.30 8.08 6.12
C ASP A 54 -2.80 8.35 6.24
N PHE A 55 -1.96 7.31 6.13
CA PHE A 55 -0.52 7.45 6.05
C PHE A 55 -0.08 8.31 4.85
N GLU A 56 -0.63 8.08 3.65
CA GLU A 56 -0.33 8.89 2.46
C GLU A 56 -0.78 10.36 2.62
N LYS A 57 -1.87 10.59 3.34
CA LYS A 57 -2.33 11.94 3.72
C LYS A 57 -1.54 12.58 4.86
N MET A 58 -0.41 11.99 5.24
CA MET A 58 0.49 12.45 6.29
C MET A 58 -0.10 12.40 7.71
N TYR A 59 -1.13 11.59 7.93
CA TYR A 59 -1.68 11.37 9.25
C TYR A 59 -0.85 10.32 10.01
N GLN A 60 -0.35 10.66 11.19
CA GLN A 60 0.43 9.78 12.07
C GLN A 60 1.57 9.01 11.39
N VAL A 61 2.30 9.63 10.46
CA VAL A 61 3.34 9.00 9.65
C VAL A 61 4.34 8.22 10.49
N ARG A 62 4.90 8.81 11.53
CA ARG A 62 5.91 8.18 12.39
C ARG A 62 5.39 6.94 13.10
N SER A 63 4.17 7.01 13.65
CA SER A 63 3.53 5.87 14.31
C SER A 63 3.26 4.73 13.32
N PHE A 64 2.78 5.06 12.13
CA PHE A 64 2.57 4.09 11.07
C PHE A 64 3.89 3.44 10.62
N LEU A 65 4.92 4.22 10.36
CA LEU A 65 6.23 3.70 9.97
C LEU A 65 6.84 2.78 11.04
N ALA A 66 6.74 3.15 12.30
CA ALA A 66 7.22 2.32 13.41
C ALA A 66 6.53 0.95 13.48
N GLN A 67 5.27 0.87 13.08
CA GLN A 67 4.47 -0.37 13.12
C GLN A 67 4.58 -1.19 11.84
N GLU A 68 4.71 -0.55 10.68
CA GLU A 68 4.46 -1.17 9.38
C GLU A 68 5.69 -1.28 8.47
N SER A 69 6.78 -0.55 8.72
CA SER A 69 7.93 -0.50 7.80
C SER A 69 8.51 -1.89 7.47
N ILE A 70 8.69 -2.74 8.48
CA ILE A 70 9.21 -4.10 8.29
C ILE A 70 8.27 -4.93 7.40
N LEU A 71 6.96 -4.77 7.59
CA LEU A 71 5.98 -5.52 6.81
C LEU A 71 5.88 -4.97 5.38
N LEU A 72 5.94 -3.66 5.21
CA LEU A 72 5.99 -3.04 3.89
C LEU A 72 7.21 -3.51 3.10
N ASP A 73 8.39 -3.60 3.71
CA ASP A 73 9.58 -4.14 3.06
C ASP A 73 9.38 -5.60 2.60
N ARG A 74 8.71 -6.42 3.42
CA ARG A 74 8.36 -7.80 3.04
C ARG A 74 7.36 -7.85 1.89
N ILE A 75 6.35 -6.97 1.89
CA ILE A 75 5.32 -6.87 0.84
C ILE A 75 5.97 -6.45 -0.49
N TYR A 76 6.88 -5.48 -0.44
CA TYR A 76 7.58 -5.00 -1.63
C TYR A 76 8.75 -5.93 -2.05
N MET A 77 9.14 -6.89 -1.21
CA MET A 77 10.28 -7.79 -1.40
C MET A 77 11.61 -7.04 -1.61
N SER A 78 11.75 -5.88 -0.99
CA SER A 78 12.93 -5.04 -1.09
C SER A 78 13.02 -4.12 0.13
N SER A 79 14.25 -3.90 0.62
CA SER A 79 14.47 -2.92 1.68
C SER A 79 14.23 -1.50 1.16
N CYS A 80 13.60 -0.64 1.97
CA CYS A 80 13.43 0.76 1.67
C CYS A 80 14.71 1.58 1.85
N ILE A 81 15.75 0.97 2.40
CA ILE A 81 17.00 1.66 2.72
C ILE A 81 17.85 1.89 1.46
N GLU A 82 17.68 1.08 0.41
CA GLU A 82 18.58 1.08 -0.74
C GLU A 82 18.42 2.19 -1.76
N PRO A 83 17.26 2.64 -2.20
CA PRO A 83 17.19 3.79 -3.10
C PRO A 83 16.58 5.01 -2.45
N MET A 84 17.22 5.59 -1.44
CA MET A 84 16.87 6.93 -1.05
C MET A 84 17.32 7.88 -2.17
N GLU A 85 16.39 8.39 -2.97
CA GLU A 85 16.64 9.40 -4.01
C GLU A 85 17.26 10.69 -3.45
N PHE A 86 17.30 10.83 -2.13
CA PHE A 86 17.82 11.99 -1.43
C PHE A 86 19.16 11.65 -0.75
N HIS A 87 20.23 12.27 -1.20
CA HIS A 87 21.54 12.12 -0.57
C HIS A 87 21.50 12.55 0.89
N ARG A 88 21.90 11.64 1.79
CA ARG A 88 21.95 11.85 3.25
C ARG A 88 22.67 13.13 3.67
N GLU A 89 23.63 13.58 2.89
CA GLU A 89 24.51 14.72 3.19
C GLU A 89 23.80 16.09 3.13
N ARG A 90 22.57 16.14 2.60
CA ARG A 90 21.86 17.41 2.36
C ARG A 90 20.79 17.74 3.39
N TYR A 91 20.48 16.84 4.33
CA TYR A 91 19.39 17.05 5.28
C TYR A 91 19.90 16.94 6.71
N GLU A 92 19.85 18.05 7.46
CA GLU A 92 20.03 18.00 8.90
C GLU A 92 18.85 17.27 9.55
N VAL A 93 19.16 16.21 10.29
CA VAL A 93 18.25 15.14 10.70
C VAL A 93 17.41 15.49 11.93
N THR A 94 17.69 16.64 12.59
CA THR A 94 17.28 16.87 13.98
C THR A 94 15.99 17.65 14.16
N GLU A 95 15.42 18.22 13.09
CA GLU A 95 14.23 19.06 13.19
C GLU A 95 13.08 18.52 12.34
N GLU A 96 11.89 18.53 12.91
CA GLU A 96 10.66 18.33 12.16
C GLU A 96 10.39 19.56 11.29
N ARG A 97 10.03 19.32 10.05
CA ARG A 97 9.68 20.37 9.11
C ARG A 97 8.36 20.08 8.41
N LEU A 98 7.70 21.15 7.99
CA LEU A 98 6.44 21.04 7.28
C LEU A 98 6.65 20.50 5.87
N VAL A 99 5.91 19.45 5.54
CA VAL A 99 5.71 18.93 4.19
C VAL A 99 4.29 19.26 3.77
N ARG A 100 4.11 19.78 2.56
CA ARG A 100 2.79 19.95 1.94
C ARG A 100 2.68 19.09 0.70
N LEU A 101 1.56 18.41 0.56
CA LEU A 101 1.21 17.59 -0.59
C LEU A 101 -0.06 18.17 -1.21
N HIS A 102 0.02 18.52 -2.48
CA HIS A 102 -1.11 18.92 -3.28
C HIS A 102 -1.39 17.82 -4.30
N ILE A 103 -2.63 17.37 -4.36
CA ILE A 103 -3.10 16.37 -5.31
C ILE A 103 -4.18 17.01 -6.16
N GLU A 104 -3.99 16.94 -7.46
CA GLU A 104 -4.97 17.37 -8.46
C GLU A 104 -5.39 16.17 -9.29
N GLU A 105 -6.67 15.84 -9.23
CA GLU A 105 -7.25 14.70 -9.94
C GLU A 105 -7.93 15.18 -11.23
N ASP A 106 -7.54 14.63 -12.36
CA ASP A 106 -8.24 14.75 -13.63
C ASP A 106 -8.88 13.40 -14.05
N GLU A 107 -9.42 13.31 -15.26
CA GLU A 107 -10.11 12.10 -15.75
C GLU A 107 -9.19 10.88 -15.87
N VAL A 108 -7.89 11.10 -16.15
CA VAL A 108 -6.94 10.03 -16.51
C VAL A 108 -5.83 9.81 -15.50
N LYS A 109 -5.55 10.79 -14.62
CA LYS A 109 -4.42 10.73 -13.69
C LYS A 109 -4.63 11.57 -12.44
N TRP A 110 -3.78 11.31 -11.44
CA TRP A 110 -3.54 12.20 -10.31
C TRP A 110 -2.17 12.86 -10.48
N ASN A 111 -2.14 14.18 -10.31
CA ASN A 111 -0.91 14.96 -10.32
C ASN A 111 -0.55 15.31 -8.89
N TYR A 112 0.64 14.93 -8.48
CA TYR A 112 1.17 15.16 -7.13
C TYR A 112 2.19 16.27 -7.17
N GLN A 113 2.06 17.25 -6.29
CA GLN A 113 3.05 18.31 -6.07
C GLN A 113 3.36 18.40 -4.60
N MET A 114 4.64 18.28 -4.24
CA MET A 114 5.11 18.42 -2.86
C MET A 114 5.93 19.68 -2.70
N GLU A 115 5.72 20.35 -1.58
CA GLU A 115 6.53 21.47 -1.12
C GLU A 115 7.22 21.05 0.19
N LEU A 116 8.55 21.16 0.19
CA LEU A 116 9.39 20.79 1.32
C LEU A 116 9.96 22.04 1.96
N SER A 117 9.85 22.16 3.28
CA SER A 117 10.42 23.28 4.04
C SER A 117 11.88 23.05 4.46
N TRP A 118 12.56 22.00 3.94
CA TRP A 118 13.98 21.81 4.18
C TRP A 118 14.78 22.80 3.33
N GLU A 119 15.54 23.67 4.03
CA GLU A 119 16.55 24.47 3.38
C GLU A 119 17.76 23.57 3.10
N PHE A 120 18.27 23.64 1.86
CA PHE A 120 19.51 22.94 1.55
C PHE A 120 20.65 23.63 2.32
N ALA A 121 21.36 22.86 3.14
CA ALA A 121 22.50 23.38 3.85
C ALA A 121 23.58 23.82 2.87
N LYS A 122 23.93 25.12 2.96
CA LYS A 122 25.15 25.77 2.51
C LYS A 122 25.41 25.92 1.00
N GLY A 123 25.10 27.08 0.55
CA GLY A 123 25.69 27.86 -0.55
C GLY A 123 25.01 29.21 -0.52
N ASP A 124 25.74 30.29 -0.80
CA ASP A 124 25.34 31.70 -0.67
C ASP A 124 24.11 32.15 -1.46
N LYS A 125 23.36 31.24 -2.01
CA LYS A 125 22.04 31.47 -2.63
C LYS A 125 21.04 30.58 -1.93
N LYS A 126 20.05 31.16 -1.21
CA LYS A 126 18.87 30.42 -0.74
C LYS A 126 18.26 29.68 -1.92
N PRO A 127 18.37 28.36 -2.01
CA PRO A 127 17.68 27.63 -3.06
C PRO A 127 16.19 27.69 -2.77
N ALA A 128 15.37 27.84 -3.78
CA ALA A 128 13.94 27.68 -3.65
C ALA A 128 13.64 26.30 -3.02
N ALA A 129 12.66 26.26 -2.12
CA ALA A 129 12.24 24.99 -1.53
C ALA A 129 11.98 23.97 -2.66
N PRO A 130 12.56 22.76 -2.59
CA PRO A 130 12.43 21.81 -3.67
C PRO A 130 10.96 21.44 -3.85
N LYS A 131 10.49 21.51 -5.09
CA LYS A 131 9.19 21.03 -5.49
C LYS A 131 9.36 19.70 -6.17
N LEU A 132 8.79 18.66 -5.59
CA LEU A 132 8.73 17.34 -6.21
C LEU A 132 7.40 17.22 -6.93
N GLN A 133 7.44 16.76 -8.17
CA GLN A 133 6.25 16.56 -8.99
C GLN A 133 6.30 15.16 -9.62
N PHE A 134 5.17 14.45 -9.58
CA PHE A 134 5.02 13.16 -10.23
C PHE A 134 3.55 12.90 -10.52
N GLU A 135 3.29 11.90 -11.34
CA GLU A 135 1.95 11.55 -11.81
C GLU A 135 1.63 10.10 -11.46
N GLU A 136 0.36 9.83 -11.20
CA GLU A 136 -0.19 8.49 -11.06
C GLU A 136 -1.30 8.32 -12.09
N TRP A 137 -1.09 7.41 -13.04
CA TRP A 137 -2.07 7.15 -14.09
C TRP A 137 -3.18 6.22 -13.58
N LYS A 138 -4.43 6.56 -13.87
CA LYS A 138 -5.57 5.70 -13.63
C LYS A 138 -5.49 4.53 -14.60
N SER A 139 -5.34 3.32 -14.09
CA SER A 139 -5.28 2.13 -14.95
C SER A 139 -6.63 1.89 -15.62
N GLU A 140 -6.64 1.74 -16.94
CA GLU A 140 -7.78 1.16 -17.65
C GLU A 140 -7.96 -0.31 -17.21
N LYS A 141 -9.20 -0.69 -16.92
CA LYS A 141 -9.52 -2.07 -16.56
C LYS A 141 -9.72 -2.87 -17.83
N ASP A 142 -8.78 -3.73 -18.16
CA ASP A 142 -9.02 -4.79 -19.14
C ASP A 142 -9.79 -5.91 -18.44
N ILE A 143 -11.06 -6.07 -18.79
CA ILE A 143 -11.98 -7.03 -18.16
C ILE A 143 -11.50 -8.49 -18.34
N GLN A 144 -10.88 -8.82 -19.47
CA GLN A 144 -10.39 -10.18 -19.71
C GLN A 144 -9.17 -10.49 -18.83
N ILE A 145 -8.21 -9.57 -18.75
CA ILE A 145 -7.02 -9.72 -17.89
C ILE A 145 -7.42 -9.82 -16.42
N GLU A 146 -8.40 -9.04 -15.99
CA GLU A 146 -8.94 -9.11 -14.62
C GLU A 146 -9.58 -10.48 -14.34
N SER A 147 -10.34 -11.04 -15.31
CA SER A 147 -10.99 -12.35 -15.18
C SER A 147 -9.99 -13.49 -15.06
N ASP A 148 -8.97 -13.51 -15.92
CA ASP A 148 -7.93 -14.54 -15.93
C ASP A 148 -7.08 -14.49 -14.65
N ALA A 149 -6.75 -13.27 -14.17
CA ALA A 149 -6.05 -13.08 -12.92
C ALA A 149 -6.87 -13.59 -11.71
N MET A 150 -8.17 -13.30 -11.67
CA MET A 150 -9.04 -13.80 -10.60
C MET A 150 -9.19 -15.32 -10.62
N LEU A 151 -9.34 -15.94 -11.80
CA LEU A 151 -9.40 -17.40 -11.93
C LEU A 151 -8.12 -18.06 -11.42
N HIS A 152 -6.96 -17.54 -11.82
CA HIS A 152 -5.66 -18.01 -11.34
C HIS A 152 -5.54 -17.90 -9.82
N VAL A 153 -5.86 -16.73 -9.25
CA VAL A 153 -5.83 -16.51 -7.80
C VAL A 153 -6.74 -17.50 -7.08
N ARG A 154 -7.97 -17.73 -7.60
CA ARG A 154 -8.92 -18.66 -7.02
C ARG A 154 -8.37 -20.08 -6.98
N GLN A 155 -7.82 -20.59 -8.08
CA GLN A 155 -7.21 -21.92 -8.13
C GLN A 155 -6.05 -22.08 -7.12
N LYS A 156 -5.24 -21.03 -6.96
CA LYS A 156 -4.14 -21.06 -5.98
C LYS A 156 -4.63 -21.06 -4.54
N ILE A 157 -5.64 -20.26 -4.22
CA ILE A 157 -6.22 -20.24 -2.87
C ILE A 157 -6.92 -21.57 -2.55
N ASP A 158 -7.64 -22.18 -3.50
CA ASP A 158 -8.19 -23.54 -3.34
C ASP A 158 -7.09 -24.53 -2.98
N GLY A 159 -6.01 -24.58 -3.75
CA GLY A 159 -4.88 -25.48 -3.46
C GLY A 159 -4.19 -25.22 -2.12
N LEU A 160 -4.11 -23.96 -1.66
CA LEU A 160 -3.57 -23.62 -0.34
C LEU A 160 -4.51 -24.07 0.80
N LEU A 161 -5.82 -24.05 0.59
CA LEU A 161 -6.80 -24.60 1.55
C LEU A 161 -6.62 -26.11 1.71
N ASP A 162 -6.44 -26.83 0.61
CA ASP A 162 -6.23 -28.29 0.62
C ASP A 162 -4.89 -28.68 1.26
N GLN A 163 -3.88 -27.80 1.25
CA GLN A 163 -2.55 -27.99 1.85
C GLN A 163 -2.46 -27.52 3.32
N GLU A 164 -3.57 -27.24 3.95
CA GLU A 164 -3.62 -26.79 5.35
C GLU A 164 -2.83 -25.49 5.65
N PHE A 165 -2.54 -24.69 4.61
CA PHE A 165 -1.77 -23.44 4.78
C PHE A 165 -2.42 -22.44 5.72
N PHE A 166 -3.74 -22.52 5.89
CA PHE A 166 -4.51 -21.60 6.72
C PHE A 166 -4.69 -22.05 8.18
N VAL A 167 -4.14 -23.20 8.59
CA VAL A 167 -4.38 -23.79 9.94
C VAL A 167 -4.07 -22.82 11.09
N TYR A 168 -2.98 -22.08 10.97
CA TYR A 168 -2.58 -21.08 11.97
C TYR A 168 -3.01 -19.65 11.62
N GLY A 169 -3.86 -19.51 10.62
CA GLY A 169 -4.21 -18.24 10.04
C GLY A 169 -3.20 -17.74 9.02
N ALA A 170 -3.70 -17.16 7.95
CA ALA A 170 -2.88 -16.62 6.87
C ALA A 170 -3.12 -15.12 6.72
N ALA A 171 -2.07 -14.32 6.86
CA ALA A 171 -2.13 -12.89 6.62
C ALA A 171 -2.23 -12.60 5.10
N PRO A 172 -2.91 -11.53 4.68
CA PRO A 172 -3.11 -11.21 3.27
C PRO A 172 -1.81 -11.14 2.46
N TRP A 173 -0.75 -10.55 3.02
CA TRP A 173 0.55 -10.47 2.34
C TRP A 173 1.20 -11.82 2.10
N GLN A 174 1.04 -12.78 3.02
CA GLN A 174 1.55 -14.16 2.86
C GLN A 174 0.84 -14.86 1.71
N LEU A 175 -0.48 -14.71 1.64
CA LEU A 175 -1.29 -15.26 0.55
C LEU A 175 -0.93 -14.62 -0.78
N PHE A 176 -0.78 -13.30 -0.81
CA PHE A 176 -0.40 -12.59 -2.03
C PHE A 176 0.97 -13.03 -2.55
N ARG A 177 1.94 -13.20 -1.65
CA ARG A 177 3.26 -13.74 -1.99
C ARG A 177 3.15 -15.15 -2.56
N LYS A 178 2.39 -16.05 -1.91
CA LYS A 178 2.20 -17.43 -2.38
C LYS A 178 1.53 -17.50 -3.76
N VAL A 179 0.55 -16.66 -4.00
CA VAL A 179 -0.09 -16.57 -5.32
C VAL A 179 0.90 -16.11 -6.39
N LYS A 180 1.79 -15.17 -6.06
CA LYS A 180 2.79 -14.65 -7.00
C LYS A 180 3.97 -15.59 -7.24
N GLU A 181 4.41 -16.37 -6.24
CA GLU A 181 5.53 -17.32 -6.36
C GLU A 181 5.27 -18.39 -7.45
N THR A 182 4.02 -18.72 -7.70
CA THR A 182 3.61 -19.78 -8.63
C THR A 182 2.94 -19.24 -9.90
N GLY A 183 2.97 -17.91 -10.07
CA GLY A 183 2.26 -17.25 -11.17
C GLY A 183 2.87 -17.50 -12.53
N GLN A 184 2.02 -17.56 -13.54
CA GLN A 184 2.45 -17.45 -14.93
C GLN A 184 3.05 -16.07 -15.15
N VAL A 185 4.23 -16.01 -15.74
CA VAL A 185 5.04 -14.77 -15.93
C VAL A 185 4.27 -13.65 -16.64
N HIS A 186 3.17 -13.97 -17.30
CA HIS A 186 2.37 -13.02 -18.09
C HIS A 186 1.14 -12.45 -17.40
N LEU A 187 0.76 -12.96 -16.21
CA LEU A 187 -0.41 -12.47 -15.49
C LEU A 187 -0.05 -11.38 -14.48
N GLN A 188 -0.56 -10.19 -14.69
CA GLN A 188 -0.43 -9.09 -13.73
C GLN A 188 -1.43 -9.25 -12.60
N ILE A 189 -0.98 -9.77 -11.46
CA ILE A 189 -1.81 -10.00 -10.27
C ILE A 189 -1.68 -8.81 -9.32
N TYR A 190 -2.82 -8.20 -9.02
CA TYR A 190 -2.96 -7.11 -8.07
C TYR A 190 -3.57 -7.60 -6.73
N PRO A 191 -3.32 -6.90 -5.61
CA PRO A 191 -3.92 -7.28 -4.32
C PRO A 191 -5.45 -7.30 -4.33
N ARG A 192 -6.11 -6.48 -5.16
CA ARG A 192 -7.57 -6.49 -5.32
C ARG A 192 -8.11 -7.83 -5.83
N HIS A 193 -7.38 -8.53 -6.70
CA HIS A 193 -7.78 -9.87 -7.18
C HIS A 193 -7.82 -10.85 -6.01
N LEU A 194 -6.79 -10.86 -5.17
CA LEU A 194 -6.75 -11.68 -3.97
C LEU A 194 -7.88 -11.32 -3.00
N LYS A 195 -8.06 -10.01 -2.74
CA LYS A 195 -9.12 -9.50 -1.86
C LYS A 195 -10.50 -10.01 -2.31
N ASN A 196 -10.82 -9.85 -3.58
CA ASN A 196 -12.11 -10.28 -4.15
C ASN A 196 -12.32 -11.79 -4.03
N VAL A 197 -11.29 -12.57 -4.33
CA VAL A 197 -11.37 -14.05 -4.23
C VAL A 197 -11.56 -14.48 -2.78
N LEU A 198 -10.81 -13.95 -1.83
CA LEU A 198 -10.94 -14.31 -0.40
C LEU A 198 -12.32 -13.93 0.15
N TYR A 199 -12.86 -12.77 -0.21
CA TYR A 199 -14.23 -12.42 0.18
C TYR A 199 -15.27 -13.37 -0.45
N GLY A 200 -15.05 -13.85 -1.68
CA GLY A 200 -15.86 -14.90 -2.28
C GLY A 200 -15.84 -16.21 -1.46
N PHE A 201 -14.68 -16.61 -0.93
CA PHE A 201 -14.57 -17.78 -0.04
C PHE A 201 -15.25 -17.56 1.32
N ILE A 202 -15.24 -16.34 1.85
CA ILE A 202 -15.98 -15.99 3.07
C ILE A 202 -17.50 -16.14 2.80
N GLN A 203 -18.00 -15.58 1.68
CA GLN A 203 -19.41 -15.69 1.31
C GLN A 203 -19.86 -17.16 1.10
N GLN A 204 -18.94 -18.02 0.64
CA GLN A 204 -19.16 -19.46 0.51
C GLN A 204 -18.99 -20.23 1.83
N ASN A 205 -18.78 -19.53 2.94
CA ASN A 205 -18.56 -20.13 4.26
C ASN A 205 -17.37 -21.09 4.33
N ARG A 206 -16.33 -20.85 3.53
CA ARG A 206 -15.08 -21.64 3.54
C ARG A 206 -13.97 -21.01 4.36
N LEU A 207 -13.96 -19.69 4.45
CA LEU A 207 -13.02 -18.89 5.24
C LEU A 207 -13.76 -17.96 6.21
N VAL A 208 -13.10 -17.61 7.29
CA VAL A 208 -13.48 -16.55 8.23
C VAL A 208 -12.32 -15.59 8.43
N VAL A 209 -12.65 -14.35 8.75
CA VAL A 209 -11.67 -13.32 9.15
C VAL A 209 -11.64 -13.22 10.66
N ARG A 210 -10.44 -13.19 11.24
CA ARG A 210 -10.23 -12.84 12.63
C ARG A 210 -9.28 -11.66 12.73
N ASN A 211 -9.59 -10.73 13.62
CA ASN A 211 -8.73 -9.60 13.92
C ASN A 211 -7.94 -9.94 15.20
N MET A 212 -6.63 -9.91 15.10
CA MET A 212 -5.71 -10.10 16.21
C MET A 212 -4.76 -8.91 16.26
N GLU A 213 -4.76 -8.18 17.37
CA GLU A 213 -3.87 -7.02 17.59
C GLU A 213 -3.98 -5.94 16.50
N GLY A 214 -5.20 -5.71 16.00
CA GLY A 214 -5.45 -4.70 14.96
C GLY A 214 -5.07 -5.11 13.55
N ARG A 215 -4.73 -6.40 13.34
CA ARG A 215 -4.50 -6.99 12.00
C ARG A 215 -5.45 -8.15 11.77
N PHE A 216 -5.98 -8.24 10.57
CA PHE A 216 -6.82 -9.37 10.23
C PHE A 216 -6.04 -10.47 9.49
N SER A 217 -6.48 -11.71 9.71
CA SER A 217 -5.99 -12.92 9.06
C SER A 217 -7.17 -13.82 8.70
N PHE A 218 -6.95 -14.72 7.75
CA PHE A 218 -7.95 -15.65 7.24
C PHE A 218 -7.73 -17.04 7.81
N TYR A 219 -8.83 -17.70 8.19
CA TYR A 219 -8.85 -19.06 8.79
C TYR A 219 -9.90 -19.91 8.10
N PRO A 220 -9.72 -21.24 7.97
CA PRO A 220 -10.78 -22.14 7.53
C PRO A 220 -11.91 -22.17 8.56
N VAL A 221 -13.15 -22.26 8.11
CA VAL A 221 -14.33 -22.28 8.98
C VAL A 221 -14.30 -23.43 9.99
N HIS A 222 -13.90 -24.64 9.56
CA HIS A 222 -13.85 -25.84 10.41
C HIS A 222 -12.86 -25.68 11.59
N ILE A 223 -11.71 -25.06 11.39
CA ILE A 223 -10.71 -24.79 12.44
C ILE A 223 -11.18 -23.68 13.37
N ALA A 224 -11.84 -22.66 12.83
CA ALA A 224 -12.37 -21.56 13.62
C ALA A 224 -13.39 -22.00 14.65
N SER A 225 -14.12 -23.08 14.40
CA SER A 225 -15.14 -23.65 15.29
C SER A 225 -14.54 -24.42 16.49
N GLU A 226 -13.35 -24.97 16.35
CA GLU A 226 -12.69 -25.74 17.41
C GLU A 226 -12.07 -24.85 18.49
N HIS A 227 -11.51 -23.70 18.10
CA HIS A 227 -10.90 -22.75 19.04
C HIS A 227 -11.89 -21.94 19.88
N ILE A 228 -13.19 -21.92 19.54
CA ILE A 228 -14.23 -21.28 20.37
C ILE A 228 -14.56 -22.09 21.61
N LYS A 229 -14.18 -23.37 21.68
CA LYS A 229 -14.48 -24.27 22.83
C LYS A 229 -13.47 -24.18 23.97
N PHE A 230 -12.40 -23.39 23.85
CA PHE A 230 -11.30 -23.34 24.81
C PHE A 230 -11.06 -21.97 25.47
N ASN A 231 -11.98 -20.99 25.33
CA ASN A 231 -11.91 -19.71 26.06
C ASN A 231 -13.16 -19.45 26.87
#